data_c0a7698df22235d2619725c31ec9dbb4
#
_entry.id   c0a7698df22235d2619725c31ec9dbb4
#
_cell.length_a   1.000
_cell.length_b   1.000
_cell.length_c   1.000
_cell.angle_alpha   90.00
_cell.angle_beta   90.00
_cell.angle_gamma   90.00
#
_symmetry.space_group_name_H-M   'P 1'
#
loop_
_entity.id
_entity.type
_entity.pdbx_description
1 polymer ?
#
loop_
_entity_poly.entity_id
_entity_poly.type
_entity_poly.pdbx_seq_one_letter_code
_entity_poly.pdbx_strand_id
1 'polypeptide(L)'
;MEVRRRVALRTRLAALALLVSALPAEAQTFQQMWMGRVARPPADDQEASVYWEDTWDARGKRFNAGGVSCAHRTEAFGTIFVVTNLDNGKKIECPVQDRGPYARGRVLDFSLGAAKKIGCDGLCRVTIRRAGYE
;
A
#
# COMPACT_ATOMS: atom_id res chain seq x y z
N MET A 1 -49.98 -46.16 -15.98
CA MET A 1 -49.49 -45.20 -16.99
C MET A 1 -48.61 -44.10 -16.43
N GLU A 2 -48.29 -44.15 -15.18
CA GLU A 2 -47.60 -43.02 -14.48
C GLU A 2 -46.10 -43.21 -14.28
N VAL A 3 -45.57 -44.41 -14.49
CA VAL A 3 -44.15 -44.72 -14.27
C VAL A 3 -43.22 -44.25 -15.40
N ARG A 4 -43.75 -44.00 -16.58
CA ARG A 4 -42.93 -43.59 -17.76
C ARG A 4 -42.55 -42.10 -17.81
N ARG A 5 -43.16 -41.23 -17.01
CA ARG A 5 -42.87 -39.78 -17.03
C ARG A 5 -41.76 -39.36 -16.09
N ARG A 6 -41.34 -40.19 -15.16
CA ARG A 6 -40.29 -39.83 -14.16
C ARG A 6 -38.87 -40.12 -14.59
N VAL A 7 -38.68 -40.91 -15.64
CA VAL A 7 -37.33 -41.26 -16.11
C VAL A 7 -36.76 -40.22 -17.11
N ALA A 8 -37.65 -39.49 -17.80
CA ALA A 8 -37.21 -38.48 -18.79
C ALA A 8 -36.73 -37.16 -18.17
N LEU A 9 -37.01 -36.88 -16.89
CA LEU A 9 -36.64 -35.63 -16.23
C LEU A 9 -35.25 -35.70 -15.58
N ARG A 10 -34.77 -36.90 -15.28
CA ARG A 10 -33.41 -37.08 -14.69
C ARG A 10 -32.27 -37.02 -15.67
N THR A 11 -32.53 -37.30 -16.95
CA THR A 11 -31.52 -37.30 -17.99
C THR A 11 -31.22 -35.92 -18.58
N ARG A 12 -32.10 -34.94 -18.39
CA ARG A 12 -31.88 -33.57 -18.90
C ARG A 12 -31.07 -32.68 -17.94
N LEU A 13 -31.01 -32.98 -16.65
CA LEU A 13 -30.20 -32.24 -15.69
C LEU A 13 -28.73 -32.68 -15.64
N ALA A 14 -28.42 -33.91 -16.08
CA ALA A 14 -27.05 -34.39 -16.14
C ALA A 14 -26.29 -33.83 -17.38
N ALA A 15 -26.98 -33.44 -18.44
CA ALA A 15 -26.37 -32.88 -19.64
C ALA A 15 -25.98 -31.39 -19.51
N LEU A 16 -26.59 -30.66 -18.56
CA LEU A 16 -26.25 -29.25 -18.33
C LEU A 16 -25.00 -29.07 -17.46
N ALA A 17 -24.67 -30.07 -16.63
CA ALA A 17 -23.50 -30.03 -15.77
C ALA A 17 -22.18 -30.33 -16.50
N LEU A 18 -22.24 -30.96 -17.67
CA LEU A 18 -21.07 -31.31 -18.50
C LEU A 18 -20.63 -30.24 -19.46
N LEU A 19 -21.42 -29.18 -19.67
CA LEU A 19 -21.07 -28.07 -20.56
C LEU A 19 -20.24 -26.97 -19.90
N VAL A 20 -20.09 -26.99 -18.57
CA VAL A 20 -19.27 -26.01 -17.83
C VAL A 20 -17.78 -26.41 -17.78
N SER A 21 -17.46 -27.66 -18.10
CA SER A 21 -16.09 -28.17 -18.03
C SER A 21 -15.29 -28.07 -19.35
N ALA A 22 -15.83 -27.49 -20.39
CA ALA A 22 -15.21 -27.38 -21.71
C ALA A 22 -14.81 -25.95 -22.09
N LEU A 23 -14.49 -25.09 -21.12
CA LEU A 23 -13.78 -23.86 -21.43
C LEU A 23 -12.33 -24.22 -21.75
N PRO A 24 -11.79 -23.76 -22.90
CA PRO A 24 -10.41 -24.05 -23.25
C PRO A 24 -9.47 -23.58 -22.14
N ALA A 25 -8.43 -24.36 -21.87
CA ALA A 25 -7.44 -24.08 -20.81
C ALA A 25 -6.86 -22.66 -20.89
N GLU A 26 -6.89 -22.07 -22.08
CA GLU A 26 -6.47 -20.69 -22.32
C GLU A 26 -7.39 -19.62 -21.69
N ALA A 27 -8.68 -19.89 -21.55
CA ALA A 27 -9.61 -18.98 -20.88
C ALA A 27 -9.42 -19.01 -19.36
N GLN A 28 -9.00 -20.14 -18.81
CA GLN A 28 -8.71 -20.28 -17.38
C GLN A 28 -7.39 -19.56 -16.99
N THR A 29 -6.40 -19.59 -17.88
CA THR A 29 -5.14 -18.86 -17.65
C THR A 29 -5.31 -17.36 -17.75
N PHE A 30 -6.17 -16.87 -18.64
CA PHE A 30 -6.45 -15.44 -18.76
C PHE A 30 -7.16 -14.88 -17.51
N GLN A 31 -8.11 -15.64 -16.96
CA GLN A 31 -8.84 -15.25 -15.77
C GLN A 31 -7.97 -15.31 -14.51
N GLN A 32 -7.10 -16.30 -14.39
CA GLN A 32 -6.10 -16.38 -13.32
C GLN A 32 -5.04 -15.28 -13.45
N MET A 33 -4.65 -14.93 -14.66
CA MET A 33 -3.70 -13.87 -14.92
C MET A 33 -4.26 -12.47 -14.61
N TRP A 34 -5.57 -12.27 -14.82
CA TRP A 34 -6.26 -11.02 -14.47
C TRP A 34 -6.56 -10.89 -12.96
N MET A 35 -7.01 -11.97 -12.32
CA MET A 35 -7.23 -11.97 -10.86
C MET A 35 -5.93 -11.91 -10.06
N GLY A 36 -4.82 -12.41 -10.62
CA GLY A 36 -3.48 -12.28 -10.01
C GLY A 36 -2.86 -10.89 -10.18
N ARG A 37 -3.39 -10.05 -11.06
CA ARG A 37 -2.88 -8.70 -11.32
C ARG A 37 -3.65 -7.55 -10.66
N VAL A 38 -4.74 -7.83 -9.98
CA VAL A 38 -5.18 -6.95 -8.91
C VAL A 38 -4.26 -7.25 -7.73
N ALA A 39 -2.98 -6.88 -7.89
CA ALA A 39 -2.05 -6.90 -6.80
C ALA A 39 -2.72 -6.09 -5.69
N ARG A 40 -3.16 -6.79 -4.63
CA ARG A 40 -3.43 -6.14 -3.36
C ARG A 40 -2.22 -5.23 -3.15
N PRO A 41 -2.40 -3.91 -2.97
CA PRO A 41 -1.26 -3.06 -2.64
C PRO A 41 -0.49 -3.77 -1.54
N PRO A 42 0.83 -3.82 -1.59
CA PRO A 42 1.60 -4.47 -0.54
C PRO A 42 1.06 -3.96 0.80
N ALA A 43 0.91 -4.83 1.78
CA ALA A 43 0.33 -4.49 3.09
C ALA A 43 1.04 -3.30 3.76
N ASP A 44 2.15 -2.87 3.19
CA ASP A 44 3.05 -1.81 3.62
C ASP A 44 2.92 -0.52 2.78
N ASP A 45 1.97 -0.45 1.82
CA ASP A 45 1.72 0.78 1.05
C ASP A 45 1.05 1.81 1.96
N GLN A 46 1.83 2.80 2.36
CA GLN A 46 1.42 3.84 3.30
C GLN A 46 1.57 5.21 2.62
N GLU A 47 0.75 6.17 3.04
CA GLU A 47 0.81 7.53 2.51
C GLU A 47 1.68 8.43 3.40
N ALA A 48 2.55 9.19 2.78
CA ALA A 48 3.32 10.23 3.41
C ALA A 48 3.04 11.59 2.77
N SER A 49 3.12 12.64 3.57
CA SER A 49 2.94 14.03 3.15
C SER A 49 4.17 14.88 3.44
N VAL A 50 4.12 16.13 2.99
CA VAL A 50 5.19 17.12 3.18
C VAL A 50 4.66 18.26 4.01
N TYR A 51 5.46 18.74 4.97
CA TYR A 51 5.15 19.93 5.77
C TYR A 51 6.35 20.87 5.84
N TRP A 52 6.09 22.17 5.99
CA TRP A 52 7.14 23.22 5.99
C TRP A 52 6.81 24.47 6.80
N GLU A 53 5.65 24.50 7.45
CA GLU A 53 5.13 25.75 8.04
C GLU A 53 5.46 25.96 9.51
N ASP A 54 6.00 24.95 10.20
CA ASP A 54 6.29 25.05 11.62
C ASP A 54 7.58 25.81 11.92
N THR A 55 7.54 26.63 12.97
CA THR A 55 8.71 27.35 13.47
C THR A 55 9.49 26.49 14.47
N TRP A 56 8.80 25.66 15.24
CA TRP A 56 9.36 24.77 16.26
C TRP A 56 8.88 23.35 16.08
N ASP A 57 9.76 22.39 16.24
CA ASP A 57 9.40 20.98 16.26
C ASP A 57 8.85 20.55 17.63
N ALA A 58 8.27 19.36 17.72
CA ALA A 58 7.70 18.84 18.97
C ALA A 58 8.73 18.56 20.06
N ARG A 59 10.04 18.65 19.77
CA ARG A 59 11.12 18.59 20.73
C ARG A 59 11.45 19.94 21.38
N GLY A 60 10.77 21.01 20.96
CA GLY A 60 11.06 22.38 21.36
C GLY A 60 12.32 22.96 20.71
N LYS A 61 12.76 22.40 19.57
CA LYS A 61 13.86 22.93 18.77
C LYS A 61 13.34 23.64 17.54
N ARG A 62 14.12 24.60 17.05
CA ARG A 62 13.77 25.30 15.83
C ARG A 62 13.70 24.33 14.67
N PHE A 63 12.58 24.32 13.96
CA PHE A 63 12.35 23.45 12.82
C PHE A 63 13.24 23.87 11.65
N ASN A 64 13.92 22.90 11.06
CA ASN A 64 14.74 23.09 9.86
C ASN A 64 14.08 22.40 8.67
N ALA A 65 13.29 23.16 7.91
CA ALA A 65 12.62 22.66 6.74
C ALA A 65 13.58 22.13 5.64
N GLY A 66 14.77 22.69 5.54
CA GLY A 66 15.80 22.26 4.57
C GLY A 66 16.58 21.01 5.00
N GLY A 67 16.54 20.64 6.26
CA GLY A 67 17.14 19.41 6.77
C GLY A 67 16.30 18.18 6.42
N VAL A 68 16.88 16.98 6.60
CA VAL A 68 16.17 15.71 6.41
C VAL A 68 15.61 15.26 7.74
N SER A 69 14.29 15.32 7.89
CA SER A 69 13.57 14.85 9.08
C SER A 69 12.15 14.44 8.75
N CYS A 70 11.54 13.68 9.65
CA CYS A 70 10.15 13.25 9.56
C CYS A 70 9.40 13.53 10.84
N ALA A 71 8.09 13.65 10.73
CA ALA A 71 7.16 13.56 11.83
C ALA A 71 6.50 12.18 11.86
N HIS A 72 6.35 11.62 13.05
CA HIS A 72 5.59 10.39 13.32
C HIS A 72 4.81 10.54 14.61
N ARG A 73 3.60 9.92 14.67
CA ARG A 73 2.68 10.13 15.81
C ARG A 73 3.23 9.65 17.13
N THR A 74 3.87 8.48 17.16
CA THR A 74 4.18 7.74 18.39
C THR A 74 5.62 7.26 18.49
N GLU A 75 6.37 7.21 17.38
CA GLU A 75 7.76 6.74 17.43
C GLU A 75 8.64 7.68 18.26
N ALA A 76 9.61 7.10 18.95
CA ALA A 76 10.54 7.89 19.75
C ALA A 76 11.32 8.88 18.88
N PHE A 77 11.56 10.09 19.40
CA PHE A 77 12.45 11.04 18.74
C PHE A 77 13.85 10.44 18.55
N GLY A 78 14.43 10.64 17.38
CA GLY A 78 15.69 10.05 16.99
C GLY A 78 15.58 8.66 16.36
N THR A 79 14.40 8.03 16.35
CA THR A 79 14.18 6.82 15.54
C THR A 79 14.45 7.15 14.08
N ILE A 80 15.27 6.33 13.42
CA ILE A 80 15.57 6.49 12.01
C ILE A 80 14.72 5.52 11.22
N PHE A 81 13.93 6.03 10.27
CA PHE A 81 13.24 5.23 9.29
C PHE A 81 14.01 5.17 7.99
N VAL A 82 14.12 3.99 7.41
CA VAL A 82 14.44 3.80 6.00
C VAL A 82 13.12 3.87 5.24
N VAL A 83 12.95 4.91 4.46
CA VAL A 83 11.74 5.19 3.70
C VAL A 83 12.02 4.98 2.22
N THR A 84 11.16 4.23 1.55
CA THR A 84 11.21 4.04 0.09
C THR A 84 9.97 4.64 -0.53
N ASN A 85 10.16 5.53 -1.49
CA ASN A 85 9.08 6.04 -2.33
C ASN A 85 8.77 5.00 -3.40
N LEU A 86 7.52 4.51 -3.40
CA LEU A 86 7.08 3.45 -4.31
C LEU A 86 6.89 3.93 -5.75
N ASP A 87 6.73 5.22 -5.96
CA ASP A 87 6.50 5.77 -7.30
C ASP A 87 7.80 5.93 -8.11
N ASN A 88 8.95 6.11 -7.43
CA ASN A 88 10.25 6.33 -8.10
C ASN A 88 11.38 5.44 -7.58
N GLY A 89 11.15 4.63 -6.54
CA GLY A 89 12.13 3.73 -5.95
C GLY A 89 13.24 4.40 -5.12
N LYS A 90 13.21 5.73 -4.95
CA LYS A 90 14.19 6.44 -4.12
C LYS A 90 14.03 6.08 -2.66
N LYS A 91 15.18 6.02 -1.95
CA LYS A 91 15.25 5.71 -0.51
C LYS A 91 15.99 6.81 0.22
N ILE A 92 15.53 7.10 1.44
CA ILE A 92 16.22 7.99 2.37
C ILE A 92 16.18 7.40 3.79
N GLU A 93 17.15 7.78 4.60
CA GLU A 93 17.07 7.66 6.04
C GLU A 93 16.48 8.94 6.62
N CYS A 94 15.44 8.80 7.42
CA CYS A 94 14.66 9.92 7.93
C CYS A 94 14.51 9.83 9.45
N PRO A 95 15.22 10.68 10.22
CA PRO A 95 15.08 10.71 11.68
C PRO A 95 13.75 11.35 12.08
N VAL A 96 13.07 10.74 13.03
CA VAL A 96 11.85 11.28 13.65
C VAL A 96 12.23 12.43 14.57
N GLN A 97 11.78 13.63 14.25
CA GLN A 97 12.08 14.86 15.02
C GLN A 97 10.82 15.62 15.41
N ASP A 98 9.65 15.21 14.92
CA ASP A 98 8.41 15.89 15.14
C ASP A 98 7.22 14.94 15.33
N ARG A 99 6.05 15.49 15.67
CA ARG A 99 4.80 14.76 15.86
C ARG A 99 3.84 15.05 14.70
N GLY A 100 3.09 14.02 14.32
CA GLY A 100 2.17 14.01 13.18
C GLY A 100 2.50 12.85 12.25
N PRO A 101 1.84 12.71 11.12
CA PRO A 101 0.67 13.47 10.67
C PRO A 101 -0.59 13.13 11.46
N TYR A 102 -1.48 14.10 11.59
CA TYR A 102 -2.79 13.89 12.23
C TYR A 102 -3.91 13.65 11.22
N ALA A 103 -3.62 13.84 9.94
CA ALA A 103 -4.53 13.48 8.87
C ALA A 103 -4.69 11.95 8.78
N ARG A 104 -5.94 11.50 8.59
CA ARG A 104 -6.25 10.07 8.49
C ARG A 104 -5.58 9.46 7.25
N GLY A 105 -5.03 8.25 7.41
CA GLY A 105 -4.40 7.50 6.32
C GLY A 105 -2.92 7.81 6.11
N ARG A 106 -2.39 8.89 6.68
CA ARG A 106 -0.98 9.26 6.59
C ARG A 106 -0.16 8.69 7.73
N VAL A 107 1.05 8.24 7.43
CA VAL A 107 1.97 7.62 8.40
C VAL A 107 3.15 8.51 8.73
N LEU A 108 3.66 9.27 7.77
CA LEU A 108 4.79 10.17 7.92
C LEU A 108 4.50 11.53 7.29
N ASP A 109 5.06 12.58 7.89
CA ASP A 109 5.25 13.87 7.24
C ASP A 109 6.75 14.12 7.03
N PHE A 110 7.13 14.44 5.81
CA PHE A 110 8.50 14.80 5.47
C PHE A 110 8.73 16.29 5.67
N SER A 111 9.91 16.65 6.17
CA SER A 111 10.45 18.00 5.97
C SER A 111 10.65 18.27 4.47
N LEU A 112 10.72 19.53 4.08
CA LEU A 112 10.93 19.90 2.67
C LEU A 112 12.24 19.31 2.11
N GLY A 113 13.31 19.27 2.93
CA GLY A 113 14.58 18.66 2.54
C GLY A 113 14.47 17.15 2.32
N ALA A 114 13.74 16.44 3.20
CA ALA A 114 13.47 15.01 3.02
C ALA A 114 12.63 14.74 1.77
N ALA A 115 11.56 15.52 1.57
CA ALA A 115 10.68 15.42 0.40
C ALA A 115 11.43 15.59 -0.92
N LYS A 116 12.31 16.60 -1.02
CA LYS A 116 13.14 16.81 -2.19
C LYS A 116 14.07 15.64 -2.47
N LYS A 117 14.71 15.07 -1.44
CA LYS A 117 15.61 13.93 -1.59
C LYS A 117 14.91 12.68 -2.07
N ILE A 118 13.72 12.39 -1.53
CA ILE A 118 12.95 11.19 -1.89
C ILE A 118 12.08 11.39 -3.14
N GLY A 119 11.98 12.62 -3.63
CA GLY A 119 11.16 12.96 -4.79
C GLY A 119 9.65 12.87 -4.51
N CYS A 120 9.24 13.35 -3.33
CA CYS A 120 7.85 13.45 -2.93
C CYS A 120 7.35 14.89 -3.11
N ASP A 121 6.37 15.08 -3.97
CA ASP A 121 5.77 16.39 -4.22
C ASP A 121 4.34 16.44 -3.65
N GLY A 122 4.24 16.74 -2.36
CA GLY A 122 2.99 16.83 -1.60
C GLY A 122 2.59 15.51 -0.96
N LEU A 123 2.01 14.57 -1.69
CA LEU A 123 1.62 13.24 -1.23
C LEU A 123 2.36 12.17 -2.03
N CYS A 124 2.84 11.14 -1.36
CA CYS A 124 3.48 10.01 -2.01
C CYS A 124 3.24 8.69 -1.27
N ARG A 125 3.30 7.59 -2.01
CA ARG A 125 3.19 6.25 -1.47
C ARG A 125 4.57 5.77 -1.05
N VAL A 126 4.65 5.27 0.17
CA VAL A 126 5.93 4.87 0.77
C VAL A 126 5.83 3.53 1.48
N THR A 127 6.95 2.85 1.60
CA THR A 127 7.16 1.85 2.64
C THR A 127 8.13 2.40 3.67
N ILE A 128 7.91 2.07 4.93
CA ILE A 128 8.78 2.49 6.04
C ILE A 128 9.29 1.28 6.81
N ARG A 129 10.55 1.32 7.20
CA ARG A 129 11.19 0.35 8.10
C ARG A 129 12.06 1.10 9.10
N ARG A 130 12.13 0.63 10.35
CA ARG A 130 13.14 1.16 11.27
C ARG A 130 14.53 0.74 10.81
N ALA A 131 15.50 1.66 10.84
CA ALA A 131 16.89 1.30 10.59
C ALA A 131 17.41 0.37 11.70
N GLY A 132 18.21 -0.63 11.32
CA GLY A 132 18.78 -1.59 12.27
C GLY A 132 17.92 -2.83 12.56
N TYR A 133 16.78 -2.97 11.95
CA TYR A 133 15.98 -4.20 11.97
C TYR A 133 16.00 -4.82 10.56
N GLU A 134 16.93 -5.71 10.31
CA GLU A 134 16.97 -6.62 9.15
C GLU A 134 16.35 -7.96 9.52
#